data_c9f794db5f641d10d9a092db9c2c8be3
#
_entry.id   c9f794db5f641d10d9a092db9c2c8be3
#
_cell.length_a   1.000
_cell.length_b   1.000
_cell.length_c   1.000
_cell.angle_alpha   90.00
_cell.angle_beta   90.00
_cell.angle_gamma   90.00
#
_symmetry.space_group_name_H-M   'P 1'
#
loop_
_entity.id
_entity.type
_entity.pdbx_description
1 polymer ?
#
loop_
_entity_poly.entity_id
_entity_poly.type
_entity_poly.pdbx_seq_one_letter_code
_entity_poly.pdbx_strand_id
1 'polypeptide(L)'
;LRRRKAHILSPECEKILAAAGEISESPDRTFSMFHNADMRYPDVTDAKGEVHTLTDCTFVPMLMSADRTLRENAFKAYYKRAGEFRNTYASSLDAQFKQLKFFADARHYNSTLEASLDVTEVPAAVYTNLIDAVHGNLDKMYRYVALRKKIMGVDALHMYDVYTPIVADADAEISYDEAKANVLEALAVLGKDYTCLLYTSPSPRDLST
;
A
#
# COMPACT_ATOMS: atom_id res chain seq x y z
N LEU A 1 -7.39 -26.38 14.25
CA LEU A 1 -7.85 -26.38 15.64
C LEU A 1 -6.82 -26.94 16.65
N ARG A 2 -6.18 -28.10 16.39
CA ARG A 2 -5.20 -28.67 17.33
C ARG A 2 -3.95 -27.81 17.54
N ARG A 3 -3.41 -27.19 16.47
CA ARG A 3 -2.22 -26.35 16.50
C ARG A 3 -2.45 -25.11 17.36
N ARG A 4 -3.57 -24.40 17.16
CA ARG A 4 -3.91 -23.18 17.90
C ARG A 4 -4.31 -23.41 19.36
N LYS A 5 -4.42 -24.67 19.81
CA LYS A 5 -4.87 -24.98 21.15
C LYS A 5 -3.95 -24.38 22.24
N ALA A 6 -2.66 -24.28 21.96
CA ALA A 6 -1.67 -23.67 22.86
C ALA A 6 -1.85 -22.14 23.03
N HIS A 7 -2.53 -21.50 22.07
CA HIS A 7 -2.75 -20.05 21.99
C HIS A 7 -4.20 -19.66 22.33
N ILE A 8 -5.04 -20.63 22.77
CA ILE A 8 -6.40 -20.41 23.24
C ILE A 8 -6.34 -20.32 24.76
N LEU A 9 -6.88 -19.24 25.30
CA LEU A 9 -6.89 -18.96 26.73
C LEU A 9 -8.18 -19.48 27.39
N SER A 10 -8.35 -19.20 28.69
CA SER A 10 -9.61 -19.49 29.36
C SER A 10 -10.76 -18.66 28.77
N PRO A 11 -12.02 -19.11 28.88
CA PRO A 11 -13.16 -18.35 28.33
C PRO A 11 -13.24 -16.91 28.86
N GLU A 12 -12.85 -16.69 30.12
CA GLU A 12 -12.83 -15.36 30.73
C GLU A 12 -11.77 -14.47 30.11
N CYS A 13 -10.55 -15.00 29.88
CA CYS A 13 -9.47 -14.28 29.20
C CYS A 13 -9.81 -13.97 27.73
N GLU A 14 -10.39 -14.95 27.01
CA GLU A 14 -10.84 -14.75 25.65
C GLU A 14 -11.90 -13.64 25.55
N LYS A 15 -12.84 -13.58 26.51
CA LYS A 15 -13.83 -12.51 26.56
C LYS A 15 -13.20 -11.14 26.77
N ILE A 16 -12.19 -11.05 27.65
CA ILE A 16 -11.46 -9.79 27.88
C ILE A 16 -10.68 -9.38 26.64
N LEU A 17 -9.96 -10.31 25.99
CA LEU A 17 -9.22 -10.01 24.76
C LEU A 17 -10.15 -9.61 23.61
N ALA A 18 -11.32 -10.23 23.51
CA ALA A 18 -12.31 -9.84 22.52
C ALA A 18 -12.81 -8.41 22.76
N ALA A 19 -13.09 -8.05 24.01
CA ALA A 19 -13.48 -6.67 24.36
C ALA A 19 -12.35 -5.66 24.14
N ALA A 20 -11.09 -6.05 24.37
CA ALA A 20 -9.91 -5.22 24.08
C ALA A 20 -9.70 -4.99 22.58
N GLY A 21 -10.25 -5.84 21.71
CA GLY A 21 -10.13 -5.75 20.25
C GLY A 21 -10.59 -4.40 19.71
N GLU A 22 -11.73 -3.90 20.18
CA GLU A 22 -12.28 -2.61 19.74
C GLU A 22 -11.36 -1.44 20.11
N ILE A 23 -10.78 -1.46 21.31
CA ILE A 23 -9.82 -0.43 21.74
C ILE A 23 -8.53 -0.53 20.95
N SER A 24 -8.12 -1.73 20.61
CA SER A 24 -6.86 -2.00 19.92
C SER A 24 -6.80 -1.50 18.49
N GLU A 25 -7.94 -1.24 17.84
CA GLU A 25 -8.03 -0.64 16.51
C GLU A 25 -7.76 0.87 16.50
N SER A 26 -7.72 1.49 17.70
CA SER A 26 -7.56 2.95 17.81
C SER A 26 -6.30 3.51 17.16
N PRO A 27 -5.11 2.88 17.20
CA PRO A 27 -3.92 3.37 16.53
C PRO A 27 -4.10 3.46 15.02
N ASP A 28 -4.66 2.43 14.40
CA ASP A 28 -4.91 2.38 12.95
C ASP A 28 -5.98 3.39 12.55
N ARG A 29 -7.09 3.46 13.30
CA ARG A 29 -8.16 4.43 13.06
C ARG A 29 -7.66 5.88 13.18
N THR A 30 -6.86 6.17 14.21
CA THR A 30 -6.27 7.51 14.40
C THR A 30 -5.33 7.87 13.25
N PHE A 31 -4.47 6.93 12.84
CA PHE A 31 -3.61 7.12 11.69
C PHE A 31 -4.43 7.38 10.41
N SER A 32 -5.45 6.56 10.16
CA SER A 32 -6.29 6.66 8.97
C SER A 32 -7.05 7.99 8.92
N MET A 33 -7.63 8.44 10.03
CA MET A 33 -8.31 9.74 10.09
C MET A 33 -7.33 10.88 9.86
N PHE A 34 -6.19 10.86 10.54
CA PHE A 34 -5.16 11.87 10.39
C PHE A 34 -4.61 11.91 8.95
N HIS A 35 -4.24 10.76 8.39
CA HIS A 35 -3.58 10.69 7.07
C HIS A 35 -4.55 10.97 5.92
N ASN A 36 -5.73 10.35 5.95
CA ASN A 36 -6.67 10.41 4.82
C ASN A 36 -7.63 11.61 4.88
N ALA A 37 -7.97 12.10 6.10
CA ALA A 37 -8.96 13.14 6.27
C ALA A 37 -8.38 14.51 6.63
N ASP A 38 -7.39 14.56 7.53
CA ASP A 38 -6.88 15.83 8.07
C ASP A 38 -5.63 16.33 7.34
N MET A 39 -4.82 15.42 6.77
CA MET A 39 -3.60 15.80 6.04
C MET A 39 -3.95 16.64 4.81
N ARG A 40 -3.25 17.77 4.68
CA ARG A 40 -3.34 18.64 3.50
C ARG A 40 -1.93 18.94 3.02
N TYR A 41 -1.72 18.81 1.72
CA TYR A 41 -0.46 19.13 1.07
C TYR A 41 -0.53 20.50 0.40
N PRO A 42 0.59 21.24 0.31
CA PRO A 42 0.63 22.46 -0.49
C PRO A 42 0.53 22.14 -1.97
N ASP A 43 -0.04 23.04 -2.74
CA ASP A 43 0.01 22.97 -4.20
C ASP A 43 1.46 23.04 -4.69
N VAL A 44 1.72 22.46 -5.86
CA VAL A 44 3.04 22.42 -6.49
C VAL A 44 2.99 22.97 -7.90
N THR A 45 4.13 23.40 -8.42
CA THR A 45 4.23 23.96 -9.77
C THR A 45 5.06 23.04 -10.66
N ASP A 46 4.73 23.02 -11.95
CA ASP A 46 5.50 22.39 -13.01
C ASP A 46 6.60 23.33 -13.59
N ALA A 47 7.31 22.86 -14.61
CA ALA A 47 8.36 23.64 -15.29
C ALA A 47 7.83 24.89 -16.02
N LYS A 48 6.52 24.96 -16.33
CA LYS A 48 5.87 26.09 -16.96
C LYS A 48 5.29 27.10 -15.96
N GLY A 49 5.31 26.74 -14.66
CA GLY A 49 4.72 27.55 -13.59
C GLY A 49 3.21 27.27 -13.39
N GLU A 50 2.65 26.26 -14.04
CA GLU A 50 1.28 25.85 -13.79
C GLU A 50 1.15 25.20 -12.42
N VAL A 51 0.05 25.54 -11.71
CA VAL A 51 -0.20 25.07 -10.33
C VAL A 51 -1.01 23.77 -10.38
N HIS A 52 -0.55 22.78 -9.63
CA HIS A 52 -1.19 21.47 -9.51
C HIS A 52 -1.53 21.19 -8.04
N THR A 53 -2.75 20.73 -7.79
CA THR A 53 -3.19 20.36 -6.43
C THR A 53 -2.63 19.00 -6.03
N LEU A 54 -1.80 19.00 -4.98
CA LEU A 54 -1.18 17.79 -4.45
C LEU A 54 -2.08 17.13 -3.40
N THR A 55 -2.38 15.86 -3.63
CA THR A 55 -3.12 14.96 -2.73
C THR A 55 -2.49 13.57 -2.77
N ASP A 56 -2.90 12.66 -1.89
CA ASP A 56 -2.47 11.26 -1.97
C ASP A 56 -2.86 10.61 -3.31
N CYS A 57 -4.01 10.97 -3.87
CA CYS A 57 -4.48 10.45 -5.16
C CYS A 57 -3.71 11.03 -6.36
N THR A 58 -3.25 12.29 -6.29
CA THR A 58 -2.53 12.94 -7.40
C THR A 58 -1.01 12.78 -7.31
N PHE A 59 -0.48 12.35 -6.17
CA PHE A 59 0.96 12.21 -5.94
C PHE A 59 1.63 11.26 -6.94
N VAL A 60 1.15 10.02 -7.04
CA VAL A 60 1.73 9.03 -7.98
C VAL A 60 1.54 9.45 -9.44
N PRO A 61 0.36 9.90 -9.90
CA PRO A 61 0.21 10.51 -11.23
C PRO A 61 1.21 11.62 -11.53
N MET A 62 1.48 12.51 -10.56
CA MET A 62 2.52 13.54 -10.75
C MET A 62 3.92 12.95 -10.91
N LEU A 63 4.27 11.88 -10.16
CA LEU A 63 5.55 11.18 -10.33
C LEU A 63 5.67 10.42 -11.66
N MET A 64 4.55 10.13 -12.32
CA MET A 64 4.52 9.55 -13.67
C MET A 64 4.68 10.60 -14.78
N SER A 65 4.56 11.89 -14.46
CA SER A 65 4.69 12.98 -15.43
C SER A 65 6.04 12.95 -16.17
N ALA A 66 6.05 13.33 -17.43
CA ALA A 66 7.27 13.58 -18.19
C ALA A 66 8.05 14.79 -17.63
N ASP A 67 7.37 15.76 -17.00
CA ASP A 67 7.97 16.94 -16.40
C ASP A 67 8.71 16.60 -15.09
N ARG A 68 10.03 16.64 -15.14
CA ARG A 68 10.87 16.32 -13.98
C ARG A 68 10.74 17.35 -12.86
N THR A 69 10.47 18.62 -13.19
CA THR A 69 10.26 19.67 -12.19
C THR A 69 9.00 19.39 -11.37
N LEU A 70 7.91 19.00 -12.01
CA LEU A 70 6.68 18.60 -11.33
C LEU A 70 6.92 17.39 -10.42
N ARG A 71 7.61 16.35 -10.91
CA ARG A 71 7.94 15.17 -10.09
C ARG A 71 8.72 15.53 -8.84
N GLU A 72 9.77 16.35 -9.00
CA GLU A 72 10.65 16.77 -7.91
C GLU A 72 9.88 17.63 -6.88
N ASN A 73 9.09 18.59 -7.36
CA ASN A 73 8.31 19.48 -6.49
C ASN A 73 7.25 18.68 -5.71
N ALA A 74 6.51 17.80 -6.39
CA ALA A 74 5.53 16.93 -5.74
C ALA A 74 6.17 16.04 -4.66
N PHE A 75 7.28 15.38 -4.98
CA PHE A 75 8.00 14.54 -4.04
C PHE A 75 8.47 15.32 -2.81
N LYS A 76 9.13 16.46 -3.03
CA LYS A 76 9.65 17.29 -1.93
C LYS A 76 8.53 17.84 -1.05
N ALA A 77 7.46 18.34 -1.66
CA ALA A 77 6.32 18.89 -0.93
C ALA A 77 5.61 17.82 -0.09
N TYR A 78 5.38 16.63 -0.67
CA TYR A 78 4.73 15.52 0.00
C TYR A 78 5.53 15.08 1.24
N TYR A 79 6.82 14.74 1.07
CA TYR A 79 7.64 14.25 2.19
C TYR A 79 8.02 15.34 3.18
N LYS A 80 8.14 16.60 2.77
CA LYS A 80 8.30 17.72 3.69
C LYS A 80 7.09 17.82 4.62
N ARG A 81 5.89 17.78 4.04
CA ARG A 81 4.65 17.85 4.82
C ARG A 81 4.50 16.65 5.77
N ALA A 82 4.76 15.44 5.31
CA ALA A 82 4.78 14.25 6.16
C ALA A 82 5.81 14.39 7.30
N GLY A 83 6.99 14.95 7.01
CA GLY A 83 8.05 15.19 7.99
C GLY A 83 7.67 16.15 9.11
N GLU A 84 6.79 17.13 8.86
CA GLU A 84 6.25 18.04 9.88
C GLU A 84 5.45 17.29 10.96
N PHE A 85 4.86 16.14 10.62
CA PHE A 85 4.07 15.30 11.52
C PHE A 85 4.76 14.00 11.94
N ARG A 86 6.08 13.92 11.78
CA ARG A 86 6.84 12.69 12.08
C ARG A 86 6.60 12.15 13.50
N ASN A 87 6.37 13.01 14.47
CA ASN A 87 6.11 12.59 15.86
C ASN A 87 4.73 11.92 15.99
N THR A 88 3.73 12.41 15.28
CA THR A 88 2.40 11.81 15.21
C THR A 88 2.46 10.44 14.55
N TYR A 89 3.17 10.33 13.42
CA TYR A 89 3.40 9.05 12.74
C TYR A 89 4.14 8.07 13.64
N ALA A 90 5.21 8.51 14.30
CA ALA A 90 6.00 7.65 15.18
C ALA A 90 5.17 7.17 16.39
N SER A 91 4.35 8.04 16.98
CA SER A 91 3.48 7.68 18.11
C SER A 91 2.41 6.67 17.70
N SER A 92 1.79 6.88 16.53
CA SER A 92 0.78 5.94 16.01
C SER A 92 1.39 4.57 15.70
N LEU A 93 2.57 4.55 15.08
CA LEU A 93 3.30 3.32 14.77
C LEU A 93 3.74 2.58 16.05
N ASP A 94 4.26 3.30 17.06
CA ASP A 94 4.62 2.71 18.36
C ASP A 94 3.40 2.08 19.05
N ALA A 95 2.25 2.77 19.00
CA ALA A 95 1.00 2.23 19.56
C ALA A 95 0.57 0.95 18.82
N GLN A 96 0.72 0.88 17.49
CA GLN A 96 0.44 -0.31 16.70
C GLN A 96 1.37 -1.47 17.05
N PHE A 97 2.67 -1.22 17.23
CA PHE A 97 3.60 -2.27 17.67
C PHE A 97 3.28 -2.78 19.08
N LYS A 98 2.91 -1.90 19.99
CA LYS A 98 2.50 -2.28 21.35
C LYS A 98 1.22 -3.11 21.34
N GLN A 99 0.26 -2.77 20.50
CA GLN A 99 -0.95 -3.55 20.29
C GLN A 99 -0.64 -4.96 19.79
N LEU A 100 0.17 -5.09 18.72
CA LEU A 100 0.57 -6.39 18.18
C LEU A 100 1.31 -7.23 19.23
N LYS A 101 2.23 -6.60 19.97
CA LYS A 101 2.98 -7.26 21.04
C LYS A 101 2.06 -7.74 22.17
N PHE A 102 1.10 -6.91 22.60
CA PHE A 102 0.15 -7.27 23.63
C PHE A 102 -0.62 -8.55 23.31
N PHE A 103 -1.18 -8.65 22.10
CA PHE A 103 -1.92 -9.84 21.68
C PHE A 103 -1.03 -11.06 21.49
N ALA A 104 0.20 -10.88 20.97
CA ALA A 104 1.15 -11.99 20.85
C ALA A 104 1.54 -12.55 22.22
N ASP A 105 1.91 -11.68 23.15
CA ASP A 105 2.30 -12.08 24.51
C ASP A 105 1.12 -12.73 25.25
N ALA A 106 -0.07 -12.14 25.21
CA ALA A 106 -1.26 -12.65 25.88
C ALA A 106 -1.64 -14.06 25.37
N ARG A 107 -1.40 -14.35 24.09
CA ARG A 107 -1.65 -15.66 23.48
C ARG A 107 -0.46 -16.61 23.48
N HIS A 108 0.59 -16.28 24.22
CA HIS A 108 1.79 -17.10 24.39
C HIS A 108 2.53 -17.42 23.09
N TYR A 109 2.57 -16.47 22.16
CA TYR A 109 3.49 -16.53 21.02
C TYR A 109 4.88 -16.04 21.43
N ASN A 110 5.94 -16.63 20.86
CA ASN A 110 7.32 -16.22 21.16
C ASN A 110 7.66 -14.86 20.51
N SER A 111 6.92 -14.46 19.49
CA SER A 111 7.12 -13.18 18.80
C SER A 111 5.84 -12.72 18.07
N THR A 112 5.78 -11.44 17.75
CA THR A 112 4.74 -10.88 16.90
C THR A 112 4.77 -11.47 15.48
N LEU A 113 5.97 -11.82 14.98
CA LEU A 113 6.13 -12.50 13.69
C LEU A 113 5.45 -13.87 13.72
N GLU A 114 5.72 -14.67 14.76
CA GLU A 114 5.08 -15.99 14.91
C GLU A 114 3.56 -15.85 14.98
N ALA A 115 3.05 -14.93 15.77
CA ALA A 115 1.61 -14.65 15.88
C ALA A 115 0.98 -14.28 14.51
N SER A 116 1.65 -13.43 13.74
CA SER A 116 1.19 -13.00 12.41
C SER A 116 1.17 -14.14 11.40
N LEU A 117 2.21 -14.97 11.40
CA LEU A 117 2.33 -16.07 10.45
C LEU A 117 1.43 -17.26 10.82
N ASP A 118 1.07 -17.42 12.11
CA ASP A 118 0.16 -18.47 12.55
C ASP A 118 -1.23 -18.34 11.91
N VAL A 119 -1.69 -17.13 11.62
CA VAL A 119 -3.01 -16.90 10.99
C VAL A 119 -3.11 -17.60 9.63
N THR A 120 -2.04 -17.56 8.85
CA THR A 120 -1.96 -18.13 7.49
C THR A 120 -1.23 -19.48 7.43
N GLU A 121 -0.80 -20.01 8.59
CA GLU A 121 -0.06 -21.28 8.70
C GLU A 121 1.27 -21.28 7.94
N VAL A 122 1.92 -20.13 7.80
CA VAL A 122 3.19 -19.97 7.10
C VAL A 122 4.34 -20.17 8.10
N PRO A 123 5.25 -21.13 7.88
CA PRO A 123 6.46 -21.25 8.70
C PRO A 123 7.36 -20.02 8.62
N ALA A 124 7.98 -19.61 9.74
CA ALA A 124 8.90 -18.48 9.77
C ALA A 124 10.06 -18.61 8.76
N ALA A 125 10.48 -19.85 8.45
CA ALA A 125 11.49 -20.11 7.44
C ALA A 125 11.08 -19.64 6.03
N VAL A 126 9.80 -19.68 5.69
CA VAL A 126 9.32 -19.17 4.40
C VAL A 126 9.49 -17.65 4.33
N TYR A 127 9.17 -16.97 5.43
CA TYR A 127 9.34 -15.52 5.53
C TYR A 127 10.83 -15.11 5.41
N THR A 128 11.72 -15.77 6.17
CA THR A 128 13.15 -15.47 6.12
C THR A 128 13.76 -15.82 4.76
N ASN A 129 13.41 -16.97 4.18
CA ASN A 129 13.88 -17.40 2.87
C ASN A 129 13.44 -16.41 1.76
N LEU A 130 12.25 -15.80 1.87
CA LEU A 130 11.82 -14.77 0.93
C LEU A 130 12.75 -13.54 1.00
N ILE A 131 13.08 -13.10 2.20
CA ILE A 131 14.02 -11.98 2.40
C ILE A 131 15.40 -12.31 1.81
N ASP A 132 15.92 -13.51 2.09
CA ASP A 132 17.21 -13.96 1.58
C ASP A 132 17.21 -14.09 0.05
N ALA A 133 16.12 -14.58 -0.53
CA ALA A 133 15.95 -14.67 -1.98
C ALA A 133 15.92 -13.27 -2.64
N VAL A 134 15.25 -12.31 -2.02
CA VAL A 134 15.24 -10.92 -2.51
C VAL A 134 16.65 -10.32 -2.41
N HIS A 135 17.31 -10.46 -1.27
CA HIS A 135 18.69 -9.97 -1.08
C HIS A 135 19.66 -10.59 -2.07
N GLY A 136 19.56 -11.89 -2.31
CA GLY A 136 20.41 -12.61 -3.29
C GLY A 136 20.18 -12.20 -4.75
N ASN A 137 19.12 -11.42 -5.03
CA ASN A 137 18.77 -10.96 -6.38
C ASN A 137 18.81 -9.42 -6.54
N LEU A 138 19.29 -8.68 -5.56
CA LEU A 138 19.38 -7.21 -5.61
C LEU A 138 20.27 -6.70 -6.75
N ASP A 139 21.28 -7.47 -7.17
CA ASP A 139 22.12 -7.15 -8.32
C ASP A 139 21.30 -6.91 -9.61
N LYS A 140 20.26 -7.68 -9.81
CA LYS A 140 19.34 -7.53 -10.95
C LYS A 140 18.55 -6.23 -10.86
N MET A 141 18.10 -5.87 -9.65
CA MET A 141 17.44 -4.59 -9.41
C MET A 141 18.41 -3.42 -9.64
N TYR A 142 19.62 -3.52 -9.17
CA TYR A 142 20.64 -2.48 -9.40
C TYR A 142 20.97 -2.30 -10.88
N ARG A 143 21.03 -3.39 -11.65
CA ARG A 143 21.20 -3.33 -13.11
C ARG A 143 20.02 -2.64 -13.78
N TYR A 144 18.80 -2.94 -13.37
CA TYR A 144 17.60 -2.27 -13.87
C TYR A 144 17.61 -0.77 -13.57
N VAL A 145 17.93 -0.38 -12.33
CA VAL A 145 18.02 1.02 -11.91
C VAL A 145 19.11 1.77 -12.72
N ALA A 146 20.25 1.12 -12.95
CA ALA A 146 21.32 1.69 -13.79
C ALA A 146 20.88 1.87 -15.26
N LEU A 147 20.16 0.89 -15.81
CA LEU A 147 19.59 0.99 -17.16
C LEU A 147 18.55 2.11 -17.23
N ARG A 148 17.66 2.22 -16.24
CA ARG A 148 16.68 3.29 -16.14
C ARG A 148 17.34 4.66 -16.14
N LYS A 149 18.36 4.87 -15.31
CA LYS A 149 19.17 6.09 -15.30
C LYS A 149 19.71 6.45 -16.68
N LYS A 150 20.27 5.46 -17.40
CA LYS A 150 20.81 5.64 -18.75
C LYS A 150 19.76 6.03 -19.76
N ILE A 151 18.60 5.34 -19.76
CA ILE A 151 17.50 5.61 -20.70
C ILE A 151 16.92 7.01 -20.46
N MET A 152 16.74 7.40 -19.20
CA MET A 152 16.21 8.72 -18.83
C MET A 152 17.21 9.86 -19.05
N GLY A 153 18.49 9.58 -19.32
CA GLY A 153 19.52 10.60 -19.58
C GLY A 153 19.78 11.52 -18.37
N VAL A 154 19.60 11.02 -17.13
CA VAL A 154 19.78 11.84 -15.93
C VAL A 154 21.13 11.53 -15.25
N ASP A 155 21.77 12.55 -14.66
CA ASP A 155 23.05 12.37 -13.94
C ASP A 155 22.89 11.57 -12.66
N ALA A 156 21.76 11.74 -11.98
CA ALA A 156 21.35 10.97 -10.81
C ALA A 156 19.88 10.60 -10.91
N LEU A 157 19.59 9.31 -10.66
CA LEU A 157 18.21 8.84 -10.52
C LEU A 157 17.76 9.09 -9.09
N HIS A 158 16.67 9.83 -8.92
CA HIS A 158 16.06 10.09 -7.63
C HIS A 158 14.79 9.27 -7.45
N MET A 159 14.27 9.19 -6.25
CA MET A 159 13.03 8.45 -5.95
C MET A 159 11.83 8.98 -6.75
N TYR A 160 11.81 10.26 -7.07
CA TYR A 160 10.76 10.86 -7.91
C TYR A 160 10.88 10.51 -9.40
N ASP A 161 11.95 9.82 -9.83
CA ASP A 161 12.14 9.37 -11.22
C ASP A 161 11.72 7.90 -11.44
N VAL A 162 11.34 7.16 -10.36
CA VAL A 162 11.11 5.71 -10.47
C VAL A 162 9.76 5.33 -11.08
N TYR A 163 8.77 6.21 -11.01
CA TYR A 163 7.44 5.97 -11.58
C TYR A 163 7.28 6.45 -13.03
N THR A 164 8.19 7.27 -13.50
CA THR A 164 8.13 7.83 -14.88
C THR A 164 8.24 6.71 -15.91
N PRO A 165 7.35 6.64 -16.91
CA PRO A 165 7.51 5.72 -18.03
C PRO A 165 8.84 5.92 -18.73
N ILE A 166 9.55 4.84 -19.07
CA ILE A 166 10.83 4.86 -19.80
C ILE A 166 10.68 4.59 -21.29
N VAL A 167 9.49 4.17 -21.71
CA VAL A 167 9.12 3.95 -23.09
C VAL A 167 8.10 5.03 -23.43
N ALA A 168 8.45 5.91 -24.36
CA ALA A 168 7.53 6.91 -24.89
C ALA A 168 6.39 6.21 -25.64
N ASP A 169 5.21 6.79 -25.62
CA ASP A 169 4.03 6.37 -26.40
C ASP A 169 3.51 4.95 -26.08
N ALA A 170 3.82 4.40 -24.89
CA ALA A 170 3.26 3.13 -24.43
C ALA A 170 1.88 3.30 -23.75
N ASP A 171 1.44 4.53 -23.49
CA ASP A 171 0.16 4.82 -22.85
C ASP A 171 -0.96 4.83 -23.91
N ALA A 172 -1.61 3.67 -24.08
CA ALA A 172 -2.88 3.61 -24.77
C ALA A 172 -3.97 4.13 -23.81
N GLU A 173 -4.63 5.23 -24.16
CA GLU A 173 -5.84 5.65 -23.46
C GLU A 173 -6.95 4.62 -23.75
N ILE A 174 -7.30 3.82 -22.75
CA ILE A 174 -8.41 2.87 -22.81
C ILE A 174 -9.57 3.49 -22.06
N SER A 175 -10.67 3.75 -22.75
CA SER A 175 -11.88 4.26 -22.11
C SER A 175 -12.46 3.23 -21.13
N TYR A 176 -13.26 3.69 -20.15
CA TYR A 176 -13.91 2.79 -19.21
C TYR A 176 -14.77 1.73 -19.88
N ASP A 177 -15.52 2.12 -20.93
CA ASP A 177 -16.38 1.19 -21.65
C ASP A 177 -15.59 0.15 -22.44
N GLU A 178 -14.46 0.56 -23.03
CA GLU A 178 -13.54 -0.37 -23.70
C GLU A 178 -12.86 -1.31 -22.69
N ALA A 179 -12.38 -0.80 -21.56
CA ALA A 179 -11.82 -1.62 -20.50
C ALA A 179 -12.85 -2.64 -19.98
N LYS A 180 -14.10 -2.23 -19.80
CA LYS A 180 -15.20 -3.11 -19.40
C LYS A 180 -15.45 -4.19 -20.44
N ALA A 181 -15.48 -3.84 -21.74
CA ALA A 181 -15.66 -4.80 -22.81
C ALA A 181 -14.52 -5.83 -22.85
N ASN A 182 -13.29 -5.39 -22.74
CA ASN A 182 -12.11 -6.25 -22.72
C ASN A 182 -12.10 -7.21 -21.52
N VAL A 183 -12.49 -6.73 -20.34
CA VAL A 183 -12.62 -7.58 -19.13
C VAL A 183 -13.69 -8.64 -19.33
N LEU A 184 -14.82 -8.28 -19.88
CA LEU A 184 -15.93 -9.22 -20.13
C LEU A 184 -15.54 -10.29 -21.16
N GLU A 185 -14.85 -9.90 -22.21
CA GLU A 185 -14.33 -10.82 -23.22
C GLU A 185 -13.29 -11.78 -22.60
N ALA A 186 -12.34 -11.25 -21.85
CA ALA A 186 -11.32 -12.05 -21.17
C ALA A 186 -11.91 -13.05 -20.18
N LEU A 187 -12.99 -12.68 -19.48
CA LEU A 187 -13.68 -13.54 -18.51
C LEU A 187 -14.72 -14.48 -19.13
N ALA A 188 -15.00 -14.35 -20.43
CA ALA A 188 -15.95 -15.24 -21.12
C ALA A 188 -15.55 -16.71 -21.06
N VAL A 189 -14.23 -17.00 -20.93
CA VAL A 189 -13.69 -18.34 -20.73
C VAL A 189 -14.22 -19.03 -19.46
N LEU A 190 -14.66 -18.27 -18.45
CA LEU A 190 -15.21 -18.78 -17.20
C LEU A 190 -16.69 -19.18 -17.31
N GLY A 191 -17.30 -18.99 -18.47
CA GLY A 191 -18.68 -19.37 -18.75
C GLY A 191 -19.73 -18.29 -18.41
N LYS A 192 -20.93 -18.49 -18.94
CA LYS A 192 -22.03 -17.52 -18.85
C LYS A 192 -22.51 -17.28 -17.41
N ASP A 193 -22.49 -18.30 -16.57
CA ASP A 193 -22.93 -18.19 -15.17
C ASP A 193 -21.99 -17.27 -14.36
N TYR A 194 -20.72 -17.22 -14.69
CA TYR A 194 -19.77 -16.30 -14.07
C TYR A 194 -19.89 -14.88 -14.63
N THR A 195 -19.96 -14.74 -15.95
CA THR A 195 -19.99 -13.43 -16.59
C THR A 195 -21.30 -12.68 -16.32
N CYS A 196 -22.44 -13.38 -16.11
CA CYS A 196 -23.69 -12.71 -15.75
C CYS A 196 -23.62 -12.00 -14.38
N LEU A 197 -22.81 -12.50 -13.45
CA LEU A 197 -22.61 -11.86 -12.13
C LEU A 197 -21.90 -10.51 -12.24
N LEU A 198 -21.04 -10.32 -13.23
CA LEU A 198 -20.33 -9.05 -13.47
C LEU A 198 -21.28 -7.92 -13.93
N TYR A 199 -22.39 -8.27 -14.58
CA TYR A 199 -23.39 -7.30 -14.99
C TYR A 199 -24.42 -6.97 -13.88
N THR A 200 -24.61 -7.90 -12.93
CA THR A 200 -25.65 -7.80 -11.90
C THR A 200 -25.12 -7.36 -10.55
N SER A 201 -23.81 -7.26 -10.36
CA SER A 201 -23.21 -6.71 -9.13
C SER A 201 -23.50 -5.21 -9.08
N PRO A 202 -24.36 -4.74 -8.17
CA PRO A 202 -24.53 -3.30 -7.98
C PRO A 202 -23.18 -2.73 -7.52
N SER A 203 -22.70 -1.72 -8.23
CA SER A 203 -21.56 -0.92 -7.76
C SER A 203 -21.92 -0.31 -6.41
N PRO A 204 -20.97 -0.13 -5.47
CA PRO A 204 -21.20 0.65 -4.26
C PRO A 204 -21.79 2.05 -4.53
N ARG A 205 -21.61 2.59 -5.75
CA ARG A 205 -22.23 3.84 -6.20
C ARG A 205 -23.73 3.69 -6.52
N ASP A 206 -24.19 2.49 -6.86
CA ASP A 206 -25.60 2.24 -7.20
C ASP A 206 -26.45 2.02 -5.93
N LEU A 207 -25.81 1.85 -4.77
CA LEU A 207 -26.45 1.71 -3.46
C LEU A 207 -26.61 3.06 -2.73
N SER A 208 -26.22 4.17 -3.33
CA SER A 208 -26.24 5.52 -2.74
C SER A 208 -27.40 6.40 -3.24
N THR A 209 -28.51 5.80 -3.70
CA THR A 209 -29.78 6.51 -3.98
C THR A 209 -30.79 6.27 -2.89
#